data_62a26e9c3ce2daa001fa96f51130d0d1
#
_entry.id   62a26e9c3ce2daa001fa96f51130d0d1
#
_cell.length_a   1.000
_cell.length_b   1.000
_cell.length_c   1.000
_cell.angle_alpha   90.00
_cell.angle_beta   90.00
_cell.angle_gamma   90.00
#
_symmetry.space_group_name_H-M   'P 1'
#
loop_
_entity.id
_entity.type
_entity.pdbx_description
1 polymer ?
#
loop_
_entity_poly.entity_id
_entity_poly.type
_entity_poly.pdbx_seq_one_letter_code
_entity_poly.pdbx_strand_id
1 'polypeptide(L)'
;MLDVDSEHFYFASTGCSTAAQRLSTGYQEVTSSLAGCDSMGGSDDAGSMWGADYDAQVRDVLTAVNDLILAFDNHARLFVQAGRNHSLAEHAATRGSNPSLALPSDPEPAIPIRPTNPASAVGQGNSGLQAFEELIDAIGIPCPNGDVDKLATAAKLWDDVAQYIVDDAANTVSQFIEDLDLVRSPEVEYAIADCETLLSLLGELGDASRGLAQSCREHRDAIDETRYKIVPILNSLAIELGITVTVTVLAAFVSFGASAIAGSANVSRAIAAAGRLIRPLLNALHSKVPRFLARERVAERPARISRESQALRQKIQHQADEAAKPQTAFSAPSAAGRPPGVKEDWVARTADNGKGTVWQRPGAAENGTNAAERRADSIRIMNGDGRYPDGYVRFTDEHGQYLDINGKPGPRNSPETHIPRNPDGSYPTPPGW
;
A
#
# COMPACT_ATOMS: atom_id res chain seq x y z
N MET A 1 12.54 28.61 14.66
CA MET A 1 11.59 28.48 15.76
C MET A 1 10.71 27.33 15.33
N LEU A 2 10.58 26.28 16.12
CA LEU A 2 9.60 25.22 15.86
C LEU A 2 8.22 25.87 16.07
N ASP A 3 7.40 25.86 15.06
CA ASP A 3 5.99 26.25 15.13
C ASP A 3 5.20 25.00 14.74
N VAL A 4 4.81 24.24 15.76
CA VAL A 4 4.19 22.94 15.58
C VAL A 4 2.89 22.94 16.36
N ASP A 5 1.78 23.01 15.61
CA ASP A 5 0.47 22.69 16.17
C ASP A 5 0.27 21.17 16.03
N SER A 6 0.06 20.47 17.15
CA SER A 6 -0.16 19.02 17.17
C SER A 6 -1.43 18.58 16.47
N GLU A 7 -2.41 19.47 16.26
CA GLU A 7 -3.68 19.19 15.58
C GLU A 7 -3.47 18.74 14.13
N HIS A 8 -2.44 19.26 13.44
CA HIS A 8 -2.09 18.81 12.08
C HIS A 8 -1.74 17.31 12.03
N PHE A 9 -1.00 16.83 13.03
CA PHE A 9 -0.69 15.40 13.12
C PHE A 9 -1.92 14.56 13.45
N TYR A 10 -2.82 15.05 14.29
CA TYR A 10 -4.09 14.35 14.60
C TYR A 10 -5.02 14.33 13.40
N PHE A 11 -5.04 15.40 12.61
CA PHE A 11 -5.78 15.46 11.35
C PHE A 11 -5.23 14.44 10.33
N ALA A 12 -3.90 14.37 10.15
CA ALA A 12 -3.27 13.38 9.30
C ALA A 12 -3.52 11.94 9.78
N SER A 13 -3.47 11.69 11.09
CA SER A 13 -3.82 10.40 11.69
C SER A 13 -5.25 9.98 11.34
N THR A 14 -6.21 10.90 11.52
CA THR A 14 -7.62 10.66 11.19
C THR A 14 -7.80 10.42 9.69
N GLY A 15 -7.12 11.18 8.85
CA GLY A 15 -7.14 11.01 7.39
C GLY A 15 -6.63 9.65 6.94
N CYS A 16 -5.49 9.20 7.47
CA CYS A 16 -4.97 7.86 7.20
C CYS A 16 -5.94 6.75 7.66
N SER A 17 -6.47 6.85 8.88
CA SER A 17 -7.45 5.88 9.39
C SER A 17 -8.71 5.85 8.52
N THR A 18 -9.21 7.01 8.10
CA THR A 18 -10.39 7.13 7.21
C THR A 18 -10.11 6.48 5.86
N ALA A 19 -8.95 6.72 5.26
CA ALA A 19 -8.56 6.08 3.99
C ALA A 19 -8.49 4.55 4.13
N ALA A 20 -7.87 4.04 5.19
CA ALA A 20 -7.82 2.60 5.48
C ALA A 20 -9.21 1.98 5.63
N GLN A 21 -10.10 2.60 6.38
CA GLN A 21 -11.47 2.12 6.61
C GLN A 21 -12.31 2.14 5.33
N ARG A 22 -12.19 3.19 4.51
CA ARG A 22 -12.89 3.28 3.21
C ARG A 22 -12.45 2.19 2.25
N LEU A 23 -11.14 1.98 2.11
CA LEU A 23 -10.60 0.88 1.30
C LEU A 23 -11.12 -0.47 1.81
N SER A 24 -11.04 -0.71 3.13
CA SER A 24 -11.51 -1.95 3.73
C SER A 24 -12.98 -2.20 3.43
N THR A 25 -13.87 -1.27 3.76
CA THR A 25 -15.31 -1.41 3.58
C THR A 25 -15.68 -1.54 2.11
N GLY A 26 -15.16 -0.64 1.25
CA GLY A 26 -15.49 -0.63 -0.17
C GLY A 26 -15.07 -1.91 -0.90
N TYR A 27 -13.88 -2.44 -0.63
CA TYR A 27 -13.45 -3.69 -1.23
C TYR A 27 -14.14 -4.93 -0.65
N GLN A 28 -14.60 -4.90 0.60
CA GLN A 28 -15.47 -5.95 1.16
C GLN A 28 -16.83 -5.97 0.46
N GLU A 29 -17.43 -4.82 0.22
CA GLU A 29 -18.69 -4.69 -0.51
C GLU A 29 -18.57 -5.18 -1.96
N VAL A 30 -17.50 -4.78 -2.65
CA VAL A 30 -17.22 -5.24 -4.02
C VAL A 30 -17.01 -6.74 -4.07
N THR A 31 -16.20 -7.32 -3.18
CA THR A 31 -15.98 -8.78 -3.17
C THR A 31 -17.26 -9.55 -2.89
N SER A 32 -18.12 -9.03 -2.00
CA SER A 32 -19.44 -9.61 -1.73
C SER A 32 -20.35 -9.54 -2.95
N SER A 33 -20.34 -8.43 -3.68
CA SER A 33 -21.15 -8.25 -4.90
C SER A 33 -20.64 -9.08 -6.07
N LEU A 34 -19.32 -9.21 -6.22
CA LEU A 34 -18.68 -10.07 -7.24
C LEU A 34 -18.98 -11.55 -7.02
N ALA A 35 -19.37 -12.00 -5.84
CA ALA A 35 -19.84 -13.36 -5.60
C ALA A 35 -21.04 -13.73 -6.49
N GLY A 36 -21.87 -12.75 -6.89
CA GLY A 36 -22.96 -12.92 -7.85
C GLY A 36 -22.51 -13.01 -9.33
N CYS A 37 -21.23 -12.78 -9.62
CA CYS A 37 -20.67 -12.80 -10.97
C CYS A 37 -19.90 -14.11 -11.26
N ASP A 38 -20.19 -15.18 -10.52
CA ASP A 38 -19.61 -16.52 -10.76
C ASP A 38 -19.81 -16.98 -12.21
N SER A 39 -18.84 -17.71 -12.74
CA SER A 39 -18.91 -18.33 -14.09
C SER A 39 -19.12 -17.32 -15.23
N MET A 40 -18.87 -16.02 -15.01
CA MET A 40 -19.13 -14.98 -16.00
C MET A 40 -18.26 -15.07 -17.25
N GLY A 41 -17.06 -15.63 -17.13
CA GLY A 41 -16.12 -15.76 -18.24
C GLY A 41 -16.48 -16.88 -19.22
N GLY A 42 -17.17 -17.92 -18.75
CA GLY A 42 -17.47 -19.10 -19.52
C GLY A 42 -16.56 -20.29 -19.23
N SER A 43 -16.91 -21.44 -19.76
CA SER A 43 -16.16 -22.71 -19.67
C SER A 43 -15.55 -23.17 -21.02
N ASP A 44 -15.80 -22.44 -22.09
CA ASP A 44 -15.09 -22.63 -23.35
C ASP A 44 -13.63 -22.22 -23.26
N ASP A 45 -12.80 -22.58 -24.26
CA ASP A 45 -11.34 -22.33 -24.20
C ASP A 45 -10.98 -20.85 -23.96
N ALA A 46 -11.70 -19.92 -24.59
CA ALA A 46 -11.45 -18.49 -24.45
C ALA A 46 -11.92 -17.99 -23.09
N GLY A 47 -13.10 -18.41 -22.64
CA GLY A 47 -13.68 -18.06 -21.36
C GLY A 47 -12.87 -18.59 -20.19
N SER A 48 -12.44 -19.86 -20.26
CA SER A 48 -11.60 -20.49 -19.23
C SER A 48 -10.23 -19.79 -19.10
N MET A 49 -9.59 -19.44 -20.23
CA MET A 49 -8.31 -18.75 -20.25
C MET A 49 -8.45 -17.34 -19.67
N TRP A 50 -9.46 -16.57 -20.10
CA TRP A 50 -9.72 -15.24 -19.59
C TRP A 50 -10.06 -15.27 -18.10
N GLY A 51 -10.98 -16.16 -17.69
CA GLY A 51 -11.46 -16.25 -16.32
C GLY A 51 -10.36 -16.63 -15.33
N ALA A 52 -9.49 -17.57 -15.71
CA ALA A 52 -8.36 -17.98 -14.85
C ALA A 52 -7.38 -16.82 -14.60
N ASP A 53 -7.10 -16.02 -15.62
CA ASP A 53 -6.22 -14.85 -15.46
C ASP A 53 -6.91 -13.71 -14.72
N TYR A 54 -8.20 -13.45 -15.02
CA TYR A 54 -8.99 -12.49 -14.24
C TYR A 54 -8.99 -12.84 -12.74
N ASP A 55 -9.24 -14.11 -12.40
CA ASP A 55 -9.22 -14.58 -11.02
C ASP A 55 -7.85 -14.37 -10.35
N ALA A 56 -6.75 -14.56 -11.10
CA ALA A 56 -5.41 -14.29 -10.59
C ALA A 56 -5.20 -12.79 -10.31
N GLN A 57 -5.57 -11.93 -11.27
CA GLN A 57 -5.45 -10.47 -11.12
C GLN A 57 -6.31 -9.93 -9.97
N VAL A 58 -7.52 -10.46 -9.77
CA VAL A 58 -8.38 -10.09 -8.62
C VAL A 58 -7.67 -10.41 -7.30
N ARG A 59 -7.06 -11.60 -7.17
CA ARG A 59 -6.29 -11.94 -5.95
C ARG A 59 -5.13 -10.98 -5.71
N ASP A 60 -4.41 -10.63 -6.77
CA ASP A 60 -3.27 -9.72 -6.68
C ASP A 60 -3.72 -8.32 -6.25
N VAL A 61 -4.82 -7.81 -6.81
CA VAL A 61 -5.43 -6.54 -6.41
C VAL A 61 -5.87 -6.57 -4.96
N LEU A 62 -6.57 -7.61 -4.51
CA LEU A 62 -7.03 -7.74 -3.13
C LEU A 62 -5.86 -7.85 -2.14
N THR A 63 -4.77 -8.51 -2.52
CA THR A 63 -3.54 -8.55 -1.74
C THR A 63 -2.94 -7.15 -1.61
N ALA A 64 -2.83 -6.42 -2.73
CA ALA A 64 -2.30 -5.06 -2.75
C ALA A 64 -3.13 -4.09 -1.90
N VAL A 65 -4.46 -4.18 -1.99
CA VAL A 65 -5.37 -3.40 -1.14
C VAL A 65 -5.13 -3.68 0.33
N ASN A 66 -5.01 -4.95 0.72
CA ASN A 66 -4.76 -5.32 2.11
C ASN A 66 -3.42 -4.77 2.63
N ASP A 67 -2.35 -4.84 1.84
CA ASP A 67 -1.06 -4.28 2.20
C ASP A 67 -1.12 -2.76 2.32
N LEU A 68 -1.88 -2.09 1.45
CA LEU A 68 -2.07 -0.64 1.48
C LEU A 68 -2.91 -0.19 2.70
N ILE A 69 -3.99 -0.92 3.05
CA ILE A 69 -4.77 -0.69 4.27
C ILE A 69 -3.86 -0.72 5.50
N LEU A 70 -3.02 -1.76 5.61
CA LEU A 70 -2.10 -1.90 6.73
C LEU A 70 -1.02 -0.81 6.75
N ALA A 71 -0.61 -0.30 5.59
CA ALA A 71 0.31 0.83 5.52
C ALA A 71 -0.34 2.12 6.03
N PHE A 72 -1.58 2.40 5.67
CA PHE A 72 -2.36 3.53 6.19
C PHE A 72 -2.59 3.43 7.70
N ASP A 73 -2.97 2.26 8.23
CA ASP A 73 -3.15 2.04 9.66
C ASP A 73 -1.87 2.31 10.46
N ASN A 74 -0.72 1.89 9.92
CA ASN A 74 0.57 2.16 10.56
C ASN A 74 0.91 3.66 10.56
N HIS A 75 0.63 4.38 9.46
CA HIS A 75 0.83 5.83 9.40
C HIS A 75 -0.13 6.58 10.32
N ALA A 76 -1.39 6.12 10.44
CA ALA A 76 -2.34 6.70 11.38
C ALA A 76 -1.81 6.65 12.83
N ARG A 77 -1.24 5.51 13.24
CA ARG A 77 -0.59 5.37 14.57
C ARG A 77 0.67 6.21 14.71
N LEU A 78 1.47 6.30 13.65
CA LEU A 78 2.66 7.14 13.65
C LEU A 78 2.30 8.61 13.87
N PHE A 79 1.30 9.11 13.14
CA PHE A 79 0.87 10.49 13.25
C PHE A 79 0.26 10.82 14.62
N VAL A 80 -0.61 9.96 15.17
CA VAL A 80 -1.15 10.22 16.52
C VAL A 80 -0.04 10.22 17.57
N GLN A 81 0.97 9.37 17.43
CA GLN A 81 2.12 9.36 18.34
C GLN A 81 2.99 10.61 18.19
N ALA A 82 3.20 11.10 16.97
CA ALA A 82 3.91 12.35 16.73
C ALA A 82 3.17 13.54 17.36
N GLY A 83 1.87 13.66 17.15
CA GLY A 83 1.04 14.69 17.76
C GLY A 83 1.07 14.64 19.28
N ARG A 84 1.01 13.45 19.90
CA ARG A 84 1.15 13.28 21.35
C ARG A 84 2.51 13.77 21.87
N ASN A 85 3.58 13.44 21.15
CA ASN A 85 4.94 13.85 21.54
C ASN A 85 5.08 15.39 21.53
N HIS A 86 4.51 16.07 20.52
CA HIS A 86 4.50 17.53 20.45
C HIS A 86 3.62 18.13 21.55
N SER A 87 2.40 17.63 21.78
CA SER A 87 1.51 18.08 22.86
C SER A 87 2.16 17.93 24.24
N LEU A 88 2.86 16.81 24.49
CA LEU A 88 3.58 16.59 25.75
C LEU A 88 4.76 17.53 25.90
N ALA A 89 5.51 17.79 24.82
CA ALA A 89 6.65 18.73 24.85
C ALA A 89 6.19 20.16 25.11
N GLU A 90 5.10 20.60 24.50
CA GLU A 90 4.49 21.91 24.74
C GLU A 90 3.97 22.04 26.17
N HIS A 91 3.24 21.03 26.65
CA HIS A 91 2.76 20.99 28.04
C HIS A 91 3.91 21.06 29.05
N ALA A 92 5.00 20.35 28.81
CA ALA A 92 6.21 20.41 29.66
C ALA A 92 6.92 21.76 29.61
N ALA A 93 6.86 22.48 28.48
CA ALA A 93 7.44 23.80 28.31
C ALA A 93 6.62 24.92 29.00
N THR A 94 5.31 24.70 29.15
CA THR A 94 4.40 25.66 29.78
C THR A 94 4.46 25.51 31.30
N ARG A 95 5.26 26.35 31.99
CA ARG A 95 5.35 26.36 33.45
C ARG A 95 4.07 26.93 34.07
N GLY A 96 3.19 26.06 34.55
CA GLY A 96 2.00 26.47 35.31
C GLY A 96 1.21 25.24 35.75
N SER A 97 0.36 25.36 36.76
CA SER A 97 -0.57 24.34 37.25
C SER A 97 -1.65 24.06 36.18
N ASN A 98 -1.29 23.33 35.17
CA ASN A 98 -2.19 22.97 34.10
C ASN A 98 -2.96 21.68 34.45
N PRO A 99 -4.27 21.58 34.09
CA PRO A 99 -5.03 20.36 34.26
C PRO A 99 -4.37 19.23 33.46
N SER A 100 -4.67 17.99 33.80
CA SER A 100 -4.15 16.82 33.08
C SER A 100 -4.42 16.94 31.58
N LEU A 101 -3.36 16.83 30.77
CA LEU A 101 -3.45 16.86 29.31
C LEU A 101 -4.17 15.60 28.83
N ALA A 102 -5.34 15.77 28.21
CA ALA A 102 -6.06 14.68 27.55
C ALA A 102 -5.44 14.46 26.17
N LEU A 103 -4.79 13.33 25.97
CA LEU A 103 -4.21 12.95 24.68
C LEU A 103 -5.19 12.06 23.89
N PRO A 104 -5.30 12.20 22.56
CA PRO A 104 -6.09 11.30 21.73
C PRO A 104 -5.66 9.84 21.90
N SER A 105 -6.61 8.90 21.81
CA SER A 105 -6.33 7.46 21.76
C SER A 105 -5.75 7.05 20.41
N ASP A 106 -5.21 5.83 20.33
CA ASP A 106 -4.84 5.26 19.03
C ASP A 106 -6.08 5.10 18.14
N PRO A 107 -5.95 5.34 16.83
CA PRO A 107 -7.04 5.09 15.89
C PRO A 107 -7.38 3.60 15.85
N GLU A 108 -8.66 3.30 15.68
CA GLU A 108 -9.11 1.93 15.50
C GLU A 108 -8.63 1.40 14.15
N PRO A 109 -7.97 0.23 14.10
CA PRO A 109 -7.47 -0.31 12.86
C PRO A 109 -8.60 -0.75 11.94
N ALA A 110 -8.42 -0.59 10.63
CA ALA A 110 -9.35 -1.09 9.63
C ALA A 110 -9.35 -2.63 9.62
N ILE A 111 -10.51 -3.21 9.25
CA ILE A 111 -10.64 -4.67 9.16
C ILE A 111 -9.86 -5.15 7.92
N PRO A 112 -8.88 -6.07 8.06
CA PRO A 112 -8.14 -6.57 6.91
C PRO A 112 -9.03 -7.31 5.92
N ILE A 113 -8.78 -7.12 4.62
CA ILE A 113 -9.46 -7.86 3.55
C ILE A 113 -8.78 -9.22 3.39
N ARG A 114 -9.58 -10.26 3.25
CA ARG A 114 -9.04 -11.58 2.89
C ARG A 114 -8.82 -11.61 1.37
N PRO A 115 -7.60 -11.88 0.88
CA PRO A 115 -7.31 -11.95 -0.56
C PRO A 115 -7.79 -13.29 -1.15
N THR A 116 -9.08 -13.59 -0.98
CA THR A 116 -9.73 -14.76 -1.56
C THR A 116 -10.64 -14.32 -2.68
N ASN A 117 -10.61 -15.03 -3.81
CA ASN A 117 -11.57 -14.76 -4.88
C ASN A 117 -12.99 -14.86 -4.34
N PRO A 118 -13.85 -13.89 -4.66
CA PRO A 118 -15.25 -13.94 -4.27
C PRO A 118 -15.98 -15.14 -4.91
N ALA A 119 -15.72 -15.40 -6.18
CA ALA A 119 -16.15 -16.58 -6.93
C ALA A 119 -15.28 -16.69 -8.19
N SER A 120 -15.15 -17.89 -8.76
CA SER A 120 -14.39 -18.04 -10.00
C SER A 120 -15.17 -17.49 -11.19
N ALA A 121 -14.48 -16.75 -12.05
CA ALA A 121 -15.01 -16.32 -13.33
C ALA A 121 -15.09 -17.48 -14.35
N VAL A 122 -14.38 -18.58 -14.10
CA VAL A 122 -14.42 -19.79 -14.92
C VAL A 122 -15.63 -20.64 -14.54
N GLY A 123 -16.43 -21.03 -15.51
CA GLY A 123 -17.57 -21.89 -15.31
C GLY A 123 -18.63 -21.75 -16.41
N GLN A 124 -19.64 -22.57 -16.35
CA GLN A 124 -20.74 -22.52 -17.32
C GLN A 124 -21.66 -21.33 -16.97
N GLY A 125 -21.56 -20.26 -17.75
CA GLY A 125 -22.44 -19.09 -17.67
C GLY A 125 -23.69 -19.22 -18.53
N ASN A 126 -24.32 -18.08 -18.81
CA ASN A 126 -25.48 -17.98 -19.68
C ASN A 126 -25.03 -17.71 -21.15
N SER A 127 -25.07 -18.70 -22.01
CA SER A 127 -24.56 -18.57 -23.38
C SER A 127 -25.37 -17.63 -24.27
N GLY A 128 -26.63 -17.32 -23.94
CA GLY A 128 -27.54 -16.64 -24.86
C GLY A 128 -27.84 -17.44 -26.14
N LEU A 129 -27.32 -18.68 -26.24
CA LEU A 129 -27.46 -19.57 -27.42
C LEU A 129 -28.29 -20.83 -27.11
N GLN A 130 -29.07 -20.82 -26.02
CA GLN A 130 -29.86 -21.97 -25.56
C GLN A 130 -30.80 -22.51 -26.62
N ALA A 131 -31.33 -21.64 -27.49
CA ALA A 131 -32.16 -22.06 -28.62
C ALA A 131 -31.42 -22.96 -29.64
N PHE A 132 -30.10 -23.01 -29.60
CA PHE A 132 -29.26 -23.75 -30.53
C PHE A 132 -28.40 -24.82 -29.85
N GLU A 133 -28.63 -25.13 -28.57
CA GLU A 133 -27.78 -26.01 -27.75
C GLU A 133 -27.60 -27.39 -28.41
N GLU A 134 -28.68 -28.04 -28.92
CA GLU A 134 -28.60 -29.30 -29.60
C GLU A 134 -27.82 -29.26 -30.94
N LEU A 135 -27.86 -28.13 -31.66
CA LEU A 135 -27.09 -27.95 -32.89
C LEU A 135 -25.60 -27.74 -32.54
N ILE A 136 -25.31 -27.02 -31.49
CA ILE A 136 -23.95 -26.79 -30.99
C ILE A 136 -23.34 -28.13 -30.56
N ASP A 137 -24.09 -28.94 -29.82
CA ASP A 137 -23.67 -30.29 -29.41
C ASP A 137 -23.45 -31.21 -30.63
N ALA A 138 -24.34 -31.17 -31.61
CA ALA A 138 -24.18 -31.93 -32.83
C ALA A 138 -22.94 -31.51 -33.65
N ILE A 139 -22.61 -30.22 -33.67
CA ILE A 139 -21.39 -29.68 -34.29
C ILE A 139 -20.14 -30.13 -33.51
N GLY A 140 -20.28 -30.36 -32.21
CA GLY A 140 -19.18 -30.79 -31.31
C GLY A 140 -18.08 -29.74 -31.11
N ILE A 141 -18.44 -28.47 -31.16
CA ILE A 141 -17.52 -27.35 -30.96
C ILE A 141 -18.11 -26.46 -29.85
N PRO A 142 -17.41 -26.30 -28.70
CA PRO A 142 -17.89 -25.46 -27.62
C PRO A 142 -17.99 -24.00 -28.07
N CYS A 143 -19.20 -23.44 -28.04
CA CYS A 143 -19.44 -22.03 -28.34
C CYS A 143 -19.26 -21.19 -27.06
N PRO A 144 -19.00 -19.87 -27.20
CA PRO A 144 -18.80 -19.01 -26.04
C PRO A 144 -20.04 -19.01 -25.15
N ASN A 145 -19.89 -19.43 -23.91
CA ASN A 145 -20.96 -19.57 -22.93
C ASN A 145 -20.78 -18.64 -21.68
N GLY A 146 -19.92 -17.63 -21.74
CA GLY A 146 -19.80 -16.62 -20.73
C GLY A 146 -21.09 -15.80 -20.54
N ASP A 147 -21.27 -15.18 -19.38
CA ASP A 147 -22.44 -14.39 -19.06
C ASP A 147 -22.15 -12.88 -19.24
N VAL A 148 -22.68 -12.30 -20.30
CA VAL A 148 -22.41 -10.90 -20.68
C VAL A 148 -23.01 -9.89 -19.70
N ASP A 149 -24.11 -10.24 -19.03
CA ASP A 149 -24.75 -9.36 -18.02
C ASP A 149 -23.93 -9.37 -16.72
N LYS A 150 -23.44 -10.53 -16.30
CA LYS A 150 -22.51 -10.64 -15.16
C LYS A 150 -21.18 -9.93 -15.44
N LEU A 151 -20.64 -10.04 -16.66
CA LEU A 151 -19.45 -9.30 -17.07
C LEU A 151 -19.67 -7.78 -17.04
N ALA A 152 -20.84 -7.31 -17.49
CA ALA A 152 -21.19 -5.88 -17.38
C ALA A 152 -21.31 -5.42 -15.92
N THR A 153 -21.89 -6.26 -15.08
CA THR A 153 -22.02 -6.00 -13.64
C THR A 153 -20.66 -5.93 -12.97
N ALA A 154 -19.78 -6.90 -13.23
CA ALA A 154 -18.41 -6.91 -12.69
C ALA A 154 -17.61 -5.68 -13.14
N ALA A 155 -17.74 -5.29 -14.42
CA ALA A 155 -17.09 -4.07 -14.93
C ALA A 155 -17.54 -2.82 -14.16
N LYS A 156 -18.85 -2.70 -13.92
CA LYS A 156 -19.39 -1.57 -13.16
C LYS A 156 -18.89 -1.55 -11.72
N LEU A 157 -18.86 -2.70 -11.04
CA LEU A 157 -18.38 -2.80 -9.67
C LEU A 157 -16.91 -2.33 -9.54
N TRP A 158 -16.06 -2.70 -10.50
CA TRP A 158 -14.67 -2.27 -10.52
C TRP A 158 -14.50 -0.78 -10.83
N ASP A 159 -15.33 -0.20 -11.71
CA ASP A 159 -15.33 1.25 -11.94
C ASP A 159 -15.84 2.01 -10.71
N ASP A 160 -16.90 1.53 -10.08
CA ASP A 160 -17.48 2.14 -8.89
C ASP A 160 -16.46 2.18 -7.73
N VAL A 161 -15.70 1.09 -7.52
CA VAL A 161 -14.65 1.07 -6.49
C VAL A 161 -13.51 2.04 -6.81
N ALA A 162 -13.10 2.12 -8.07
CA ALA A 162 -12.04 3.05 -8.47
C ALA A 162 -12.49 4.50 -8.24
N GLN A 163 -13.71 4.84 -8.64
CA GLN A 163 -14.22 6.21 -8.60
C GLN A 163 -14.64 6.65 -7.19
N TYR A 164 -15.37 5.81 -6.45
CA TYR A 164 -16.01 6.24 -5.20
C TYR A 164 -15.24 5.84 -3.95
N ILE A 165 -14.33 4.87 -4.05
CA ILE A 165 -13.55 4.40 -2.90
C ILE A 165 -12.12 4.89 -3.00
N VAL A 166 -11.45 4.62 -4.12
CA VAL A 166 -10.02 4.92 -4.27
C VAL A 166 -9.79 6.42 -4.51
N ASP A 167 -10.55 7.04 -5.41
CA ASP A 167 -10.40 8.47 -5.70
C ASP A 167 -10.79 9.32 -4.47
N ASP A 168 -11.78 8.89 -3.67
CA ASP A 168 -12.17 9.59 -2.44
C ASP A 168 -11.13 9.42 -1.31
N ALA A 169 -10.50 8.23 -1.20
CA ALA A 169 -9.37 8.03 -0.31
C ALA A 169 -8.18 8.91 -0.73
N ALA A 170 -7.88 9.01 -2.02
CA ALA A 170 -6.82 9.86 -2.55
C ALA A 170 -7.05 11.35 -2.25
N ASN A 171 -8.29 11.82 -2.40
CA ASN A 171 -8.67 13.19 -2.03
C ASN A 171 -8.44 13.46 -0.53
N THR A 172 -8.78 12.50 0.34
CA THR A 172 -8.54 12.61 1.78
C THR A 172 -7.05 12.72 2.08
N VAL A 173 -6.21 11.90 1.42
CA VAL A 173 -4.74 11.95 1.58
C VAL A 173 -4.18 13.29 1.11
N SER A 174 -4.61 13.79 -0.03
CA SER A 174 -4.16 15.08 -0.56
C SER A 174 -4.45 16.23 0.40
N GLN A 175 -5.64 16.24 1.03
CA GLN A 175 -6.02 17.28 1.98
C GLN A 175 -5.12 17.32 3.21
N PHE A 176 -4.79 16.19 3.82
CA PHE A 176 -3.92 16.22 4.98
C PHE A 176 -2.43 16.41 4.64
N ILE A 177 -1.99 16.11 3.42
CA ILE A 177 -0.65 16.49 2.94
C ILE A 177 -0.54 18.01 2.88
N GLU A 178 -1.53 18.70 2.30
CA GLU A 178 -1.56 20.16 2.25
C GLU A 178 -1.57 20.78 3.65
N ASP A 179 -2.26 20.16 4.61
CA ASP A 179 -2.32 20.59 5.99
C ASP A 179 -1.00 20.37 6.74
N LEU A 180 -0.33 19.24 6.53
CA LEU A 180 0.99 18.94 7.08
C LEU A 180 2.08 19.89 6.56
N ASP A 181 1.98 20.37 5.33
CA ASP A 181 2.96 21.32 4.75
C ASP A 181 2.99 22.67 5.47
N LEU A 182 1.97 22.97 6.27
CA LEU A 182 1.95 24.16 7.14
C LEU A 182 2.84 24.00 8.37
N VAL A 183 3.21 22.79 8.75
CA VAL A 183 3.99 22.48 9.95
C VAL A 183 5.49 22.62 9.67
N ARG A 184 6.20 23.37 10.51
CA ARG A 184 7.65 23.57 10.40
C ARG A 184 8.41 22.70 11.38
N SER A 185 8.57 21.43 11.01
CA SER A 185 9.36 20.47 11.77
C SER A 185 10.17 19.56 10.82
N PRO A 186 11.40 19.18 11.17
CA PRO A 186 12.27 18.38 10.28
C PRO A 186 11.70 16.99 9.91
N GLU A 187 10.86 16.43 10.76
CA GLU A 187 10.23 15.13 10.52
C GLU A 187 9.08 15.21 9.50
N VAL A 188 8.48 16.38 9.31
CA VAL A 188 7.32 16.56 8.44
C VAL A 188 7.66 16.33 6.98
N GLU A 189 8.85 16.76 6.52
CA GLU A 189 9.31 16.50 5.15
C GLU A 189 9.32 14.99 4.83
N TYR A 190 9.77 14.16 5.77
CA TYR A 190 9.76 12.70 5.61
C TYR A 190 8.35 12.12 5.65
N ALA A 191 7.50 12.66 6.52
CA ALA A 191 6.11 12.24 6.64
C ALA A 191 5.32 12.57 5.36
N ILE A 192 5.49 13.74 4.79
CA ILE A 192 4.90 14.16 3.51
C ILE A 192 5.36 13.22 2.40
N ALA A 193 6.66 12.93 2.28
CA ALA A 193 7.18 12.03 1.25
C ALA A 193 6.58 10.60 1.34
N ASP A 194 6.36 10.09 2.56
CA ASP A 194 5.70 8.80 2.77
C ASP A 194 4.21 8.88 2.37
N CYS A 195 3.52 9.99 2.68
CA CYS A 195 2.13 10.22 2.27
C CYS A 195 1.97 10.40 0.75
N GLU A 196 2.91 11.08 0.08
CA GLU A 196 2.95 11.18 -1.38
C GLU A 196 3.13 9.80 -2.03
N THR A 197 3.94 8.93 -1.41
CA THR A 197 4.07 7.53 -1.84
C THR A 197 2.73 6.81 -1.71
N LEU A 198 2.04 6.91 -0.56
CA LEU A 198 0.71 6.31 -0.36
C LEU A 198 -0.31 6.84 -1.36
N LEU A 199 -0.29 8.14 -1.66
CA LEU A 199 -1.15 8.78 -2.67
C LEU A 199 -0.88 8.21 -4.08
N SER A 200 0.39 8.04 -4.44
CA SER A 200 0.78 7.40 -5.71
C SER A 200 0.27 5.96 -5.81
N LEU A 201 0.37 5.19 -4.71
CA LEU A 201 -0.12 3.81 -4.65
C LEU A 201 -1.65 3.72 -4.77
N LEU A 202 -2.40 4.69 -4.22
CA LEU A 202 -3.84 4.82 -4.45
C LEU A 202 -4.14 5.04 -5.93
N GLY A 203 -3.42 5.93 -6.61
CA GLY A 203 -3.56 6.15 -8.04
C GLY A 203 -3.39 4.86 -8.86
N GLU A 204 -2.36 4.07 -8.54
CA GLU A 204 -2.13 2.77 -9.18
C GLU A 204 -3.20 1.73 -8.88
N LEU A 205 -3.74 1.74 -7.66
CA LEU A 205 -4.86 0.87 -7.28
C LEU A 205 -6.12 1.23 -8.07
N GLY A 206 -6.42 2.52 -8.23
CA GLY A 206 -7.50 3.00 -9.08
C GLY A 206 -7.35 2.54 -10.53
N ASP A 207 -6.14 2.67 -11.07
CA ASP A 207 -5.83 2.20 -12.42
C ASP A 207 -5.93 0.67 -12.56
N ALA A 208 -5.51 -0.10 -11.55
CA ALA A 208 -5.65 -1.56 -11.56
C ALA A 208 -7.13 -1.97 -11.55
N SER A 209 -7.96 -1.32 -10.75
CA SER A 209 -9.41 -1.55 -10.70
C SER A 209 -10.07 -1.19 -12.03
N ARG A 210 -9.76 -0.03 -12.63
CA ARG A 210 -10.24 0.35 -13.97
C ARG A 210 -9.77 -0.62 -15.06
N GLY A 211 -8.57 -1.19 -14.90
CA GLY A 211 -8.04 -2.24 -15.78
C GLY A 211 -8.87 -3.51 -15.74
N LEU A 212 -9.28 -3.98 -14.54
CA LEU A 212 -10.19 -5.11 -14.38
C LEU A 212 -11.57 -4.82 -15.00
N ALA A 213 -12.12 -3.63 -14.79
CA ALA A 213 -13.36 -3.19 -15.41
C ALA A 213 -13.29 -3.25 -16.95
N GLN A 214 -12.20 -2.74 -17.50
CA GLN A 214 -11.97 -2.73 -18.95
C GLN A 214 -11.82 -4.13 -19.50
N SER A 215 -11.11 -5.03 -18.82
CA SER A 215 -10.97 -6.45 -19.21
C SER A 215 -12.32 -7.16 -19.27
N CYS A 216 -13.21 -6.92 -18.29
CA CYS A 216 -14.58 -7.45 -18.29
C CYS A 216 -15.37 -6.95 -19.50
N ARG A 217 -15.29 -5.65 -19.82
CA ARG A 217 -15.97 -5.07 -21.00
C ARG A 217 -15.46 -5.64 -22.32
N GLU A 218 -14.15 -5.73 -22.48
CA GLU A 218 -13.53 -6.24 -23.69
C GLU A 218 -13.87 -7.72 -23.92
N HIS A 219 -13.90 -8.53 -22.86
CA HIS A 219 -14.31 -9.92 -22.95
C HIS A 219 -15.79 -10.06 -23.29
N ARG A 220 -16.66 -9.28 -22.62
CA ARG A 220 -18.11 -9.20 -22.94
C ARG A 220 -18.35 -8.88 -24.40
N ASP A 221 -17.75 -7.80 -24.91
CA ASP A 221 -17.94 -7.33 -26.28
C ASP A 221 -17.44 -8.36 -27.30
N ALA A 222 -16.35 -9.06 -27.01
CA ALA A 222 -15.81 -10.09 -27.86
C ALA A 222 -16.70 -11.34 -27.90
N ILE A 223 -17.33 -11.72 -26.78
CA ILE A 223 -18.34 -12.79 -26.72
C ILE A 223 -19.55 -12.39 -27.57
N ASP A 224 -20.10 -11.20 -27.35
CA ASP A 224 -21.28 -10.70 -28.08
C ASP A 224 -21.03 -10.63 -29.61
N GLU A 225 -19.88 -10.07 -30.01
CA GLU A 225 -19.50 -10.04 -31.42
C GLU A 225 -19.41 -11.46 -32.04
N THR A 226 -18.85 -12.39 -31.29
CA THR A 226 -18.69 -13.77 -31.76
C THR A 226 -20.04 -14.47 -31.88
N ARG A 227 -20.92 -14.34 -30.89
CA ARG A 227 -22.30 -14.87 -30.91
C ARG A 227 -23.10 -14.28 -32.04
N TYR A 228 -23.03 -12.97 -32.27
CA TYR A 228 -23.69 -12.30 -33.37
C TYR A 228 -23.33 -12.90 -34.74
N LYS A 229 -22.06 -13.33 -34.90
CA LYS A 229 -21.60 -14.00 -36.14
C LYS A 229 -21.97 -15.47 -36.21
N ILE A 230 -22.10 -16.17 -35.09
CA ILE A 230 -22.44 -17.59 -35.01
C ILE A 230 -23.95 -17.82 -35.25
N VAL A 231 -24.81 -16.98 -34.72
CA VAL A 231 -26.28 -17.11 -34.80
C VAL A 231 -26.79 -17.29 -36.25
N PRO A 232 -26.36 -16.51 -37.26
CA PRO A 232 -26.78 -16.72 -38.64
C PRO A 232 -26.37 -18.08 -39.19
N ILE A 233 -25.20 -18.61 -38.81
CA ILE A 233 -24.71 -19.92 -39.25
C ILE A 233 -25.59 -21.02 -38.65
N LEU A 234 -25.92 -20.92 -37.36
CA LEU A 234 -26.81 -21.87 -36.69
C LEU A 234 -28.24 -21.81 -37.23
N ASN A 235 -28.77 -20.62 -37.51
CA ASN A 235 -30.07 -20.48 -38.18
C ASN A 235 -30.08 -21.12 -39.57
N SER A 236 -29.04 -20.93 -40.39
CA SER A 236 -28.93 -21.54 -41.70
C SER A 236 -28.89 -23.07 -41.62
N LEU A 237 -28.12 -23.60 -40.64
CA LEU A 237 -28.07 -25.03 -40.38
C LEU A 237 -29.43 -25.57 -39.93
N ALA A 238 -30.15 -24.87 -39.03
CA ALA A 238 -31.48 -25.26 -38.58
C ALA A 238 -32.45 -25.35 -39.76
N ILE A 239 -32.47 -24.37 -40.67
CA ILE A 239 -33.31 -24.34 -41.88
C ILE A 239 -32.95 -25.51 -42.78
N GLU A 240 -31.66 -25.76 -43.04
CA GLU A 240 -31.20 -26.86 -43.89
C GLU A 240 -31.60 -28.24 -43.34
N LEU A 241 -31.65 -28.37 -42.01
CA LEU A 241 -32.07 -29.58 -41.31
C LEU A 241 -33.60 -29.67 -41.13
N GLY A 242 -34.38 -28.68 -41.60
CA GLY A 242 -35.83 -28.61 -41.41
C GLY A 242 -36.28 -28.37 -39.98
N ILE A 243 -35.40 -27.77 -39.17
CA ILE A 243 -35.65 -27.49 -37.77
C ILE A 243 -36.25 -26.08 -37.66
N THR A 244 -37.45 -25.98 -37.08
CA THR A 244 -38.05 -24.66 -36.80
C THR A 244 -37.52 -24.16 -35.46
N VAL A 245 -36.61 -23.18 -35.48
CA VAL A 245 -36.10 -22.51 -34.25
C VAL A 245 -37.16 -21.52 -33.78
N THR A 246 -38.07 -21.99 -32.94
CA THR A 246 -38.96 -21.10 -32.18
C THR A 246 -38.63 -21.23 -30.69
N VAL A 247 -38.61 -20.13 -29.99
CA VAL A 247 -38.30 -20.02 -28.56
C VAL A 247 -39.12 -20.93 -27.64
N THR A 248 -40.16 -21.59 -28.21
CA THR A 248 -41.13 -22.43 -27.48
C THR A 248 -41.05 -23.93 -27.75
N VAL A 249 -40.15 -24.43 -28.63
CA VAL A 249 -40.21 -25.82 -29.12
C VAL A 249 -38.98 -26.67 -28.75
N LEU A 250 -38.22 -26.24 -27.74
CA LEU A 250 -37.16 -27.10 -27.14
C LEU A 250 -37.73 -28.38 -26.49
N ALA A 251 -39.03 -28.40 -26.15
CA ALA A 251 -39.68 -29.60 -25.60
C ALA A 251 -40.00 -30.69 -26.62
N ALA A 252 -39.98 -30.39 -27.94
CA ALA A 252 -40.32 -31.37 -28.99
C ALA A 252 -39.10 -32.16 -29.50
N PHE A 253 -37.87 -31.64 -29.27
CA PHE A 253 -36.65 -32.32 -29.70
C PHE A 253 -36.25 -33.52 -28.83
N VAL A 254 -36.68 -33.56 -27.60
CA VAL A 254 -36.49 -34.73 -26.72
C VAL A 254 -37.13 -35.99 -27.26
N SER A 255 -38.06 -35.89 -28.23
CA SER A 255 -38.77 -37.02 -28.84
C SER A 255 -38.16 -37.52 -30.16
N PHE A 256 -37.31 -36.73 -30.81
CA PHE A 256 -36.50 -37.18 -31.94
C PHE A 256 -35.07 -37.44 -31.47
N GLY A 257 -34.83 -38.63 -30.99
CA GLY A 257 -33.52 -38.98 -30.43
C GLY A 257 -32.36 -38.53 -31.35
N ALA A 258 -31.30 -38.02 -30.74
CA ALA A 258 -30.06 -37.57 -31.40
C ALA A 258 -29.50 -38.57 -32.45
N SER A 259 -29.93 -39.84 -32.39
CA SER A 259 -29.64 -40.91 -33.33
C SER A 259 -30.33 -40.73 -34.70
N ALA A 260 -31.42 -39.96 -34.83
CA ALA A 260 -32.12 -39.80 -36.13
C ALA A 260 -31.48 -38.71 -37.01
N ILE A 261 -30.84 -37.69 -36.42
CA ILE A 261 -30.18 -36.61 -37.14
C ILE A 261 -28.83 -37.06 -37.75
N ALA A 262 -28.12 -37.98 -37.09
CA ALA A 262 -26.80 -38.45 -37.52
C ALA A 262 -26.81 -39.40 -38.71
N GLY A 263 -27.98 -39.80 -39.22
CA GLY A 263 -28.10 -40.95 -40.14
C GLY A 263 -27.99 -40.67 -41.66
N SER A 264 -28.04 -39.37 -42.08
CA SER A 264 -27.93 -39.08 -43.52
C SER A 264 -26.62 -38.42 -43.88
N ALA A 265 -26.01 -38.76 -44.98
CA ALA A 265 -24.78 -38.17 -45.48
C ALA A 265 -24.90 -36.63 -45.70
N ASN A 266 -26.11 -36.16 -45.97
CA ASN A 266 -26.39 -34.74 -46.17
C ASN A 266 -26.36 -33.96 -44.82
N VAL A 267 -26.97 -34.52 -43.79
CA VAL A 267 -26.97 -33.95 -42.43
C VAL A 267 -25.53 -33.83 -41.89
N SER A 268 -24.75 -34.90 -42.02
CA SER A 268 -23.34 -34.87 -41.58
C SER A 268 -22.50 -33.85 -42.36
N ARG A 269 -22.79 -33.61 -43.64
CA ARG A 269 -22.11 -32.56 -44.44
C ARG A 269 -22.51 -31.14 -43.98
N ALA A 270 -23.79 -30.91 -43.71
CA ALA A 270 -24.29 -29.62 -43.23
C ALA A 270 -23.68 -29.26 -41.89
N ILE A 271 -23.68 -30.20 -40.95
CA ILE A 271 -23.05 -30.05 -39.64
C ILE A 271 -21.55 -29.74 -39.78
N ALA A 272 -20.83 -30.49 -40.60
CA ALA A 272 -19.41 -30.27 -40.85
C ALA A 272 -19.14 -28.93 -41.56
N ALA A 273 -20.04 -28.47 -42.42
CA ALA A 273 -19.93 -27.14 -43.05
C ALA A 273 -20.11 -26.01 -42.05
N ALA A 274 -21.11 -26.07 -41.17
CA ALA A 274 -21.32 -25.13 -40.10
C ALA A 274 -20.10 -25.07 -39.16
N GLY A 275 -19.57 -26.23 -38.76
CA GLY A 275 -18.37 -26.31 -37.93
C GLY A 275 -17.15 -25.65 -38.57
N ARG A 276 -16.96 -25.78 -39.88
CA ARG A 276 -15.88 -25.09 -40.63
C ARG A 276 -16.03 -23.56 -40.61
N LEU A 277 -17.26 -23.05 -40.57
CA LEU A 277 -17.51 -21.59 -40.48
C LEU A 277 -17.38 -21.05 -39.04
N ILE A 278 -17.76 -21.84 -38.05
CA ILE A 278 -17.72 -21.44 -36.64
C ILE A 278 -16.28 -21.47 -36.09
N ARG A 279 -15.49 -22.50 -36.40
CA ARG A 279 -14.09 -22.60 -35.86
C ARG A 279 -13.22 -21.37 -36.04
N PRO A 280 -13.18 -20.68 -37.19
CA PRO A 280 -12.40 -19.45 -37.34
C PRO A 280 -12.87 -18.32 -36.43
N LEU A 281 -14.17 -18.24 -36.13
CA LEU A 281 -14.72 -17.22 -35.22
C LEU A 281 -14.27 -17.48 -33.79
N LEU A 282 -14.28 -18.73 -33.33
CA LEU A 282 -13.79 -19.12 -32.02
C LEU A 282 -12.27 -18.92 -31.88
N ASN A 283 -11.51 -19.29 -32.92
CA ASN A 283 -10.07 -19.03 -32.96
C ASN A 283 -9.76 -17.50 -32.89
N ALA A 284 -10.59 -16.70 -33.58
CA ALA A 284 -10.45 -15.23 -33.49
C ALA A 284 -10.77 -14.71 -32.09
N LEU A 285 -11.80 -15.21 -31.42
CA LEU A 285 -12.11 -14.91 -30.04
C LEU A 285 -10.92 -15.30 -29.13
N HIS A 286 -10.48 -16.54 -29.18
CA HIS A 286 -9.36 -17.06 -28.41
C HIS A 286 -8.09 -16.22 -28.61
N SER A 287 -7.80 -15.78 -29.84
CA SER A 287 -6.64 -14.93 -30.13
C SER A 287 -6.75 -13.49 -29.60
N LYS A 288 -7.95 -13.00 -29.26
CA LYS A 288 -8.17 -11.69 -28.64
C LYS A 288 -7.88 -11.72 -27.14
N VAL A 289 -8.16 -12.84 -26.45
CA VAL A 289 -8.04 -12.97 -24.99
C VAL A 289 -6.66 -12.56 -24.47
N PRO A 290 -5.52 -13.04 -25.03
CA PRO A 290 -4.21 -12.60 -24.56
C PRO A 290 -4.01 -11.09 -24.65
N ARG A 291 -4.69 -10.37 -25.55
CA ARG A 291 -4.60 -8.92 -25.69
C ARG A 291 -5.38 -8.18 -24.60
N PHE A 292 -6.47 -8.76 -24.11
CA PHE A 292 -7.22 -8.21 -22.98
C PHE A 292 -6.41 -8.31 -21.70
N LEU A 293 -5.63 -9.38 -21.59
CA LEU A 293 -4.79 -9.72 -20.45
C LEU A 293 -3.41 -9.02 -20.52
N ALA A 294 -2.85 -8.89 -21.74
CA ALA A 294 -1.53 -8.32 -22.01
C ALA A 294 -1.49 -6.79 -22.06
N ARG A 295 -2.56 -6.08 -21.69
CA ARG A 295 -2.44 -4.65 -21.40
C ARG A 295 -1.55 -4.44 -20.17
N GLU A 296 -0.34 -4.78 -20.42
CA GLU A 296 0.94 -4.54 -19.81
C GLU A 296 0.89 -3.60 -18.63
N ARG A 297 0.87 -3.95 -17.52
CA ARG A 297 1.07 -3.18 -16.29
C ARG A 297 -0.04 -3.37 -15.25
N VAL A 298 -1.18 -3.97 -15.60
CA VAL A 298 -2.17 -4.26 -14.57
C VAL A 298 -1.61 -5.30 -13.59
N ALA A 299 -0.92 -6.32 -14.07
CA ALA A 299 -0.30 -7.35 -13.23
C ALA A 299 0.92 -6.84 -12.42
N GLU A 300 1.67 -5.86 -12.95
CA GLU A 300 2.83 -5.29 -12.25
C GLU A 300 2.44 -4.30 -11.15
N ARG A 301 1.33 -3.56 -11.33
CA ARG A 301 0.85 -2.56 -10.37
C ARG A 301 0.51 -3.14 -9.00
N PRO A 302 -0.32 -4.18 -8.86
CA PRO A 302 -0.60 -4.79 -7.56
C PRO A 302 0.68 -5.26 -6.83
N ALA A 303 1.60 -5.88 -7.56
CA ALA A 303 2.87 -6.32 -7.01
C ALA A 303 3.75 -5.13 -6.54
N ARG A 304 3.70 -4.00 -7.25
CA ARG A 304 4.39 -2.77 -6.83
C ARG A 304 3.73 -2.17 -5.60
N ILE A 305 2.41 -2.05 -5.59
CA ILE A 305 1.64 -1.56 -4.43
C ILE A 305 1.99 -2.38 -3.20
N SER A 306 1.95 -3.70 -3.28
CA SER A 306 2.31 -4.59 -2.17
C SER A 306 3.74 -4.37 -1.69
N ARG A 307 4.72 -4.33 -2.59
CA ARG A 307 6.14 -4.14 -2.22
C ARG A 307 6.38 -2.79 -1.54
N GLU A 308 5.86 -1.70 -2.09
CA GLU A 308 6.07 -0.36 -1.55
C GLU A 308 5.30 -0.15 -0.24
N SER A 309 4.07 -0.66 -0.12
CA SER A 309 3.31 -0.66 1.13
C SER A 309 4.02 -1.44 2.23
N GLN A 310 4.58 -2.60 1.92
CA GLN A 310 5.38 -3.40 2.86
C GLN A 310 6.67 -2.69 3.25
N ALA A 311 7.35 -2.01 2.30
CA ALA A 311 8.55 -1.23 2.58
C ALA A 311 8.27 -0.05 3.53
N LEU A 312 7.18 0.68 3.31
CA LEU A 312 6.72 1.74 4.23
C LEU A 312 6.45 1.19 5.64
N ARG A 313 5.77 0.06 5.75
CA ARG A 313 5.51 -0.59 7.04
C ARG A 313 6.79 -1.02 7.74
N GLN A 314 7.73 -1.62 7.02
CA GLN A 314 9.04 -2.02 7.57
C GLN A 314 9.85 -0.81 8.03
N LYS A 315 9.82 0.30 7.29
CA LYS A 315 10.46 1.56 7.68
C LYS A 315 9.92 2.06 9.02
N ILE A 316 8.60 2.09 9.19
CA ILE A 316 7.94 2.51 10.45
C ILE A 316 8.30 1.55 11.58
N GLN A 317 8.23 0.23 11.35
CA GLN A 317 8.58 -0.76 12.36
C GLN A 317 10.05 -0.64 12.79
N HIS A 318 10.95 -0.48 11.84
CA HIS A 318 12.36 -0.28 12.15
C HIS A 318 12.60 0.99 12.99
N GLN A 319 11.92 2.09 12.67
CA GLN A 319 12.00 3.33 13.46
C GLN A 319 11.44 3.13 14.88
N ALA A 320 10.33 2.40 15.02
CA ALA A 320 9.75 2.07 16.31
C ALA A 320 10.68 1.16 17.12
N ASP A 321 11.29 0.16 16.50
CA ASP A 321 12.23 -0.77 17.14
C ASP A 321 13.52 -0.06 17.56
N GLU A 322 14.03 0.88 16.75
CA GLU A 322 15.17 1.72 17.12
C GLU A 322 14.83 2.64 18.31
N ALA A 323 13.63 3.22 18.31
CA ALA A 323 13.15 4.04 19.42
C ALA A 323 12.89 3.23 20.71
N ALA A 324 12.45 1.97 20.55
CA ALA A 324 12.18 1.04 21.65
C ALA A 324 13.44 0.32 22.15
N LYS A 325 14.52 0.32 21.34
CA LYS A 325 15.79 -0.16 21.87
C LYS A 325 16.03 0.64 23.14
N PRO A 326 16.20 -0.02 24.31
CA PRO A 326 16.60 0.72 25.48
C PRO A 326 17.81 1.51 25.02
N GLN A 327 17.64 2.85 24.90
CA GLN A 327 18.78 3.71 24.96
C GLN A 327 19.49 3.14 26.15
N THR A 328 20.60 2.42 25.91
CA THR A 328 21.37 1.85 27.00
C THR A 328 21.43 2.99 27.98
N ALA A 329 20.54 2.88 29.00
CA ALA A 329 20.46 3.92 30.00
C ALA A 329 21.90 4.00 30.43
N PHE A 330 22.56 5.06 30.02
CA PHE A 330 23.84 5.38 30.56
C PHE A 330 23.49 5.48 32.03
N SER A 331 23.69 4.37 32.73
CA SER A 331 23.60 4.37 34.17
C SER A 331 24.49 5.50 34.55
N ALA A 332 23.89 6.55 35.09
CA ALA A 332 24.68 7.67 35.61
C ALA A 332 25.82 7.00 36.37
N PRO A 333 27.10 7.20 35.95
CA PRO A 333 28.18 6.46 36.57
C PRO A 333 28.02 6.68 38.07
N SER A 334 27.80 5.59 38.77
CA SER A 334 27.85 5.54 40.21
C SER A 334 29.09 6.30 40.63
N ALA A 335 29.11 6.99 41.77
CA ALA A 335 30.16 7.89 42.27
C ALA A 335 31.61 7.32 42.23
N ALA A 336 31.83 6.12 41.68
CA ALA A 336 33.11 5.44 41.57
C ALA A 336 33.90 5.71 40.27
N GLY A 337 33.39 6.50 39.30
CA GLY A 337 34.11 6.71 38.03
C GLY A 337 33.69 7.97 37.29
N ARG A 338 33.98 9.16 37.80
CA ARG A 338 33.86 10.37 36.98
C ARG A 338 34.89 10.36 35.87
N PRO A 339 34.51 10.73 34.64
CA PRO A 339 35.42 10.82 33.52
C PRO A 339 36.53 11.88 33.79
N PRO A 340 37.73 11.72 33.22
CA PRO A 340 38.82 12.67 33.37
C PRO A 340 38.42 14.11 33.00
N GLY A 341 38.77 15.10 33.83
CA GLY A 341 38.44 16.49 33.61
C GLY A 341 37.06 16.95 34.16
N VAL A 342 36.19 16.03 34.59
CA VAL A 342 34.88 16.38 35.17
C VAL A 342 35.03 16.84 36.62
N LYS A 343 34.58 18.07 36.94
CA LYS A 343 34.62 18.64 38.27
C LYS A 343 33.63 17.95 39.22
N GLU A 344 33.89 18.02 40.55
CA GLU A 344 33.12 17.28 41.55
C GLU A 344 31.64 17.67 41.61
N ASP A 345 31.33 18.93 41.36
CA ASP A 345 29.98 19.51 41.38
C ASP A 345 29.21 19.35 40.06
N TRP A 346 29.83 18.81 39.02
CA TRP A 346 29.19 18.68 37.72
C TRP A 346 28.24 17.51 37.66
N VAL A 347 27.13 17.72 36.94
CA VAL A 347 26.08 16.70 36.68
C VAL A 347 26.09 16.23 35.25
N ALA A 348 25.77 14.97 35.07
CA ALA A 348 25.62 14.38 33.73
C ALA A 348 24.21 14.60 33.18
N ARG A 349 24.12 14.92 31.91
CA ARG A 349 22.88 14.87 31.15
C ARG A 349 23.12 14.27 29.76
N THR A 350 22.09 13.74 29.14
CA THR A 350 22.18 13.28 27.74
C THR A 350 22.46 14.46 26.81
N ALA A 351 23.33 14.29 25.83
CA ALA A 351 23.54 15.29 24.78
C ALA A 351 22.25 15.55 23.98
N ASP A 352 22.04 16.77 23.51
CA ASP A 352 20.80 17.20 22.85
C ASP A 352 20.44 16.38 21.59
N ASN A 353 21.41 15.73 20.97
CA ASN A 353 21.25 14.82 19.84
C ASN A 353 21.14 13.33 20.23
N GLY A 354 21.01 13.02 21.51
CA GLY A 354 20.93 11.65 22.03
C GLY A 354 22.19 10.80 21.89
N LYS A 355 23.28 11.31 21.33
CA LYS A 355 24.47 10.53 20.96
C LYS A 355 25.66 10.67 21.92
N GLY A 356 25.40 10.82 23.21
CA GLY A 356 26.46 10.94 24.19
C GLY A 356 26.02 11.60 25.48
N THR A 357 27.00 11.94 26.35
CA THR A 357 26.80 12.56 27.66
C THR A 357 27.47 13.93 27.73
N VAL A 358 26.78 14.89 28.29
CA VAL A 358 27.31 16.22 28.63
C VAL A 358 27.45 16.30 30.15
N TRP A 359 28.66 16.59 30.63
CA TRP A 359 28.96 16.91 32.00
C TRP A 359 29.12 18.41 32.13
N GLN A 360 28.41 19.02 33.09
CA GLN A 360 28.33 20.47 33.23
C GLN A 360 27.91 20.85 34.65
N ARG A 361 28.21 22.05 35.08
CA ARG A 361 27.72 22.55 36.38
C ARG A 361 26.19 22.54 36.43
N PRO A 362 25.58 22.27 37.59
CA PRO A 362 24.11 22.25 37.72
C PRO A 362 23.48 23.58 37.26
N GLY A 363 22.42 23.51 36.50
CA GLY A 363 21.67 24.67 36.02
C GLY A 363 22.31 25.47 34.89
N ALA A 364 23.47 25.11 34.38
CA ALA A 364 24.12 25.87 33.31
C ALA A 364 23.33 25.75 31.97
N ALA A 365 22.80 24.58 31.67
CA ALA A 365 22.00 24.39 30.48
C ALA A 365 20.65 25.13 30.50
N GLU A 366 20.02 25.20 31.64
CA GLU A 366 18.69 25.78 31.86
C GLU A 366 18.73 27.29 32.03
N ASN A 367 19.75 27.81 32.71
CA ASN A 367 19.86 29.23 33.14
C ASN A 367 20.65 30.10 32.16
N GLY A 368 21.32 29.52 31.17
CA GLY A 368 22.05 30.29 30.17
C GLY A 368 21.11 31.09 29.25
N THR A 369 21.38 32.36 29.06
CA THR A 369 20.55 33.28 28.25
C THR A 369 20.81 33.13 26.75
N ASN A 370 21.95 32.56 26.37
CA ASN A 370 22.33 32.31 24.99
C ASN A 370 23.03 30.96 24.84
N ALA A 371 23.29 30.57 23.59
CA ALA A 371 23.84 29.26 23.27
C ALA A 371 25.27 29.05 23.78
N ALA A 372 26.06 30.09 23.95
CA ALA A 372 27.40 29.99 24.52
C ALA A 372 27.34 29.73 26.05
N GLU A 373 26.51 30.48 26.76
CA GLU A 373 26.30 30.29 28.19
C GLU A 373 25.72 28.92 28.54
N ARG A 374 24.81 28.42 27.75
CA ARG A 374 24.22 27.07 27.95
C ARG A 374 25.22 25.92 27.77
N ARG A 375 26.33 26.14 27.09
CA ARG A 375 27.37 25.13 26.88
C ARG A 375 28.68 25.45 27.62
N ALA A 376 28.74 26.59 28.33
CA ALA A 376 29.91 26.99 29.09
C ALA A 376 30.30 25.94 30.16
N ASP A 377 31.57 25.82 30.44
CA ASP A 377 32.09 24.85 31.42
C ASP A 377 31.49 23.47 31.22
N SER A 378 31.73 22.84 30.07
CA SER A 378 31.19 21.49 29.82
C SER A 378 32.17 20.55 29.14
N ILE A 379 32.02 19.26 29.44
CA ILE A 379 32.65 18.16 28.71
C ILE A 379 31.54 17.38 28.03
N ARG A 380 31.66 17.23 26.73
CA ARG A 380 30.76 16.37 25.89
C ARG A 380 31.51 15.12 25.50
N ILE A 381 31.08 13.98 25.98
CA ILE A 381 31.59 12.65 25.62
C ILE A 381 30.60 12.01 24.64
N MET A 382 31.00 11.92 23.38
CA MET A 382 30.14 11.50 22.30
C MET A 382 30.42 10.04 21.90
N ASN A 383 29.37 9.33 21.53
CA ASN A 383 29.44 7.96 21.03
C ASN A 383 30.14 7.91 19.67
N GLY A 384 30.62 6.73 19.29
CA GLY A 384 31.25 6.52 18.01
C GLY A 384 30.32 6.78 16.82
N ASP A 385 30.90 7.30 15.75
CA ASP A 385 30.26 7.49 14.46
C ASP A 385 31.21 7.09 13.30
N GLY A 386 30.76 7.24 12.06
CA GLY A 386 31.58 6.87 10.90
C GLY A 386 32.90 7.62 10.76
N ARG A 387 33.06 8.79 11.42
CA ARG A 387 34.28 9.60 11.42
C ARG A 387 35.17 9.33 12.63
N TYR A 388 34.55 9.02 13.77
CA TYR A 388 35.20 8.73 15.04
C TYR A 388 34.67 7.41 15.58
N PRO A 389 35.21 6.25 15.15
CA PRO A 389 34.66 4.93 15.50
C PRO A 389 34.55 4.68 17.00
N ASP A 390 35.53 5.14 17.79
CA ASP A 390 35.57 5.01 19.24
C ASP A 390 34.91 6.19 19.98
N GLY A 391 34.32 7.13 19.24
CA GLY A 391 33.75 8.37 19.74
C GLY A 391 34.77 9.51 19.88
N TYR A 392 34.29 10.62 20.39
CA TYR A 392 35.14 11.81 20.63
C TYR A 392 34.66 12.58 21.85
N VAL A 393 35.57 13.45 22.36
CA VAL A 393 35.27 14.36 23.48
C VAL A 393 35.46 15.80 23.03
N ARG A 394 34.65 16.69 23.59
CA ARG A 394 34.73 18.13 23.39
C ARG A 394 34.69 18.83 24.71
N PHE A 395 35.58 19.78 24.84
CA PHE A 395 35.67 20.67 26.00
C PHE A 395 35.19 22.07 25.63
N THR A 396 34.53 22.75 26.55
CA THR A 396 34.14 24.15 26.38
C THR A 396 34.50 24.94 27.63
N ASP A 397 35.18 26.06 27.46
CA ASP A 397 35.57 26.96 28.53
C ASP A 397 34.38 27.67 29.21
N GLU A 398 34.68 28.52 30.15
CA GLU A 398 33.70 29.34 30.89
C GLU A 398 32.90 30.32 30.03
N HIS A 399 33.39 30.60 28.80
CA HIS A 399 32.73 31.43 27.79
C HIS A 399 31.97 30.62 26.76
N GLY A 400 31.95 29.29 26.87
CA GLY A 400 31.31 28.38 25.93
C GLY A 400 32.03 28.23 24.60
N GLN A 401 33.35 28.54 24.53
CA GLN A 401 34.20 28.34 23.38
C GLN A 401 34.73 26.90 23.38
N TYR A 402 34.74 26.27 22.22
CA TYR A 402 35.30 24.92 22.11
C TYR A 402 36.82 24.95 22.13
N LEU A 403 37.42 24.04 22.89
CA LEU A 403 38.89 23.97 23.03
C LEU A 403 39.48 22.83 22.23
N ASP A 404 40.67 23.06 21.68
CA ASP A 404 41.54 22.00 21.16
C ASP A 404 42.27 21.27 22.32
N ILE A 405 43.06 20.26 22.00
CA ILE A 405 43.80 19.47 22.96
C ILE A 405 44.85 20.29 23.74
N ASN A 406 45.26 21.44 23.22
CA ASN A 406 46.21 22.35 23.87
C ASN A 406 45.50 23.45 24.71
N GLY A 407 44.17 23.37 24.81
CA GLY A 407 43.37 24.38 25.54
C GLY A 407 43.12 25.66 24.75
N LYS A 408 43.42 25.69 23.46
CA LYS A 408 43.20 26.86 22.60
C LYS A 408 41.80 26.85 22.02
N PRO A 409 41.07 28.00 22.08
CA PRO A 409 39.76 28.11 21.46
C PRO A 409 39.79 27.88 19.96
N GLY A 410 38.82 27.09 19.45
CA GLY A 410 38.67 26.75 18.05
C GLY A 410 37.21 26.69 17.57
N PRO A 411 36.99 26.69 16.22
CA PRO A 411 35.65 26.64 15.68
C PRO A 411 34.89 25.37 16.08
N ARG A 412 33.58 25.48 16.20
CA ARG A 412 32.68 24.39 16.61
C ARG A 412 32.85 23.12 15.75
N ASN A 413 33.07 23.29 14.46
CA ASN A 413 33.13 22.17 13.51
C ASN A 413 34.54 21.79 13.10
N SER A 414 35.58 22.34 13.78
CA SER A 414 36.99 22.01 13.55
C SER A 414 37.32 20.61 14.05
N PRO A 415 38.10 19.81 13.28
CA PRO A 415 38.62 18.53 13.75
C PRO A 415 39.40 18.64 15.07
N GLU A 416 40.12 19.73 15.28
CA GLU A 416 40.94 19.94 16.44
C GLU A 416 40.14 20.04 17.75
N THR A 417 38.87 20.50 17.68
CA THR A 417 37.94 20.55 18.82
C THR A 417 37.13 19.28 19.04
N HIS A 418 37.34 18.24 18.21
CA HIS A 418 36.78 16.92 18.38
C HIS A 418 37.91 15.95 18.72
N ILE A 419 38.23 15.84 19.98
CA ILE A 419 39.34 15.04 20.51
C ILE A 419 38.94 13.56 20.45
N PRO A 420 39.58 12.73 19.61
CA PRO A 420 39.21 11.32 19.49
C PRO A 420 39.40 10.57 20.81
N ARG A 421 38.51 9.63 21.10
CA ARG A 421 38.66 8.67 22.18
C ARG A 421 39.52 7.49 21.74
N ASN A 422 40.23 6.88 22.67
CA ASN A 422 40.91 5.63 22.49
C ASN A 422 39.91 4.46 22.54
N PRO A 423 40.26 3.26 21.99
CA PRO A 423 39.40 2.08 22.07
C PRO A 423 39.05 1.64 23.50
N ASP A 424 39.87 1.94 24.47
CA ASP A 424 39.61 1.71 25.93
C ASP A 424 38.69 2.75 26.55
N GLY A 425 38.21 3.74 25.76
CA GLY A 425 37.34 4.82 26.22
C GLY A 425 38.07 5.98 26.86
N SER A 426 39.40 5.92 27.04
CA SER A 426 40.20 7.04 27.55
C SER A 426 40.35 8.17 26.53
N TYR A 427 40.68 9.36 26.99
CA TYR A 427 40.92 10.53 26.15
C TYR A 427 41.85 11.49 26.83
N PRO A 428 42.66 12.27 26.08
CA PRO A 428 43.47 13.31 26.66
C PRO A 428 42.63 14.54 27.07
N THR A 429 43.03 15.22 28.13
CA THR A 429 42.40 16.45 28.59
C THR A 429 43.26 17.67 28.25
N PRO A 430 42.65 18.81 27.87
CA PRO A 430 43.41 20.07 27.69
C PRO A 430 44.04 20.54 28.97
N PRO A 431 45.12 21.37 28.89
CA PRO A 431 45.71 21.98 30.07
C PRO A 431 44.69 22.76 30.89
N GLY A 432 44.68 22.53 32.20
CA GLY A 432 43.75 23.19 33.16
C GLY A 432 42.43 22.44 33.37
N TRP A 433 42.26 21.28 32.78
CA TRP A 433 41.08 20.41 32.92
C TRP A 433 41.40 19.20 33.80
#